data_956983f851c41478ca6d911560e466c9
#
_entry.id   956983f851c41478ca6d911560e466c9
#
_cell.length_a   1.000
_cell.length_b   1.000
_cell.length_c   1.000
_cell.angle_alpha   90.00
_cell.angle_beta   90.00
_cell.angle_gamma   90.00
#
_symmetry.space_group_name_H-M   'P 1'
#
loop_
_entity.id
_entity.type
_entity.pdbx_description
1 polymer ?
#
loop_
_entity_poly.entity_id
_entity_poly.type
_entity_poly.pdbx_seq_one_letter_code
_entity_poly.pdbx_strand_id
1 'polypeptide(L)'
;MTASSLNAQSSDSNQVGFDSFVPREPVRFAVVDCETTGLYNADRVIEVAIVVIDGRSGQVVNEYDTLINPLRDVGPVGIHGIVPSMLQLAPTFDEIAGSVAQQLQGAVLVAHNLPFDTRMLVNEFDRLGAVLDPGHSVCTLRLTGERLNLACDRYGIELSQHHRALADARATAQLLVRLLDEEPDSSRVSVNGLTTALTNRTHRRDATTSASSSVLERLIKGSPYPTSDEAVVSYLDTLDWVLDDLVITSIERGHLNALARSLGLSPERVHSAHKSYLDMMIHAARRDSVITDEEHEMLRLVASLLGLDGITIPEVSAQTRLSGIPVGATVCLTGEMSRPREELEMLAVAAGLRPLASVTKACQVLVAVDPTSQSGKARKARQYGIPIIDEESFLREIGH
;
A
#
# COMPACT_ATOMS: atom_id res chain seq x y z
N MET A 1 47.15 -65.62 53.02
CA MET A 1 48.09 -65.75 51.88
C MET A 1 47.35 -65.26 50.66
N THR A 2 47.56 -64.05 50.31
CA THR A 2 47.92 -63.39 49.09
C THR A 2 47.27 -63.98 47.80
N ALA A 3 46.48 -63.17 47.15
CA ALA A 3 46.49 -63.00 45.69
C ALA A 3 45.83 -61.75 45.23
N SER A 4 46.56 -61.08 44.41
CA SER A 4 46.38 -59.75 43.85
C SER A 4 45.17 -59.59 42.94
N SER A 5 44.65 -58.39 43.01
CA SER A 5 43.76 -57.77 42.08
C SER A 5 44.47 -57.46 40.79
N LEU A 6 43.78 -57.54 39.64
CA LEU A 6 44.08 -56.90 38.38
C LEU A 6 42.84 -56.21 37.85
N ASN A 7 42.99 -54.94 37.72
CA ASN A 7 42.07 -54.01 37.08
C ASN A 7 41.80 -54.32 35.60
N ALA A 8 40.52 -54.35 35.19
CA ALA A 8 40.12 -54.23 33.82
C ALA A 8 39.44 -52.90 33.64
N GLN A 9 40.11 -51.99 32.91
CA GLN A 9 39.55 -50.72 32.46
C GLN A 9 38.46 -51.04 31.44
N SER A 10 37.27 -50.60 31.73
CA SER A 10 36.18 -50.49 30.78
C SER A 10 36.40 -49.23 29.92
N SER A 11 36.60 -49.43 28.64
CA SER A 11 36.59 -48.40 27.64
C SER A 11 35.17 -47.85 27.45
N ASP A 12 34.91 -46.63 27.93
CA ASP A 12 33.74 -45.83 27.56
C ASP A 12 33.83 -45.49 26.07
N SER A 13 33.05 -46.21 25.28
CA SER A 13 32.74 -45.84 23.91
C SER A 13 31.72 -44.68 23.93
N ASN A 14 32.26 -43.49 23.78
CA ASN A 14 31.49 -42.28 23.51
C ASN A 14 30.73 -42.47 22.18
N GLN A 15 29.49 -43.00 22.21
CA GLN A 15 28.57 -42.92 21.11
C GLN A 15 28.08 -41.46 21.04
N VAL A 16 28.76 -40.68 20.22
CA VAL A 16 28.22 -39.42 19.71
C VAL A 16 26.99 -39.78 18.89
N GLY A 17 25.83 -39.58 19.49
CA GLY A 17 24.55 -39.70 18.79
C GLY A 17 24.59 -38.72 17.63
N PHE A 18 24.61 -39.25 16.41
CA PHE A 18 24.22 -38.49 15.24
C PHE A 18 22.73 -38.18 15.42
N ASP A 19 22.42 -37.05 16.04
CA ASP A 19 21.10 -36.45 15.88
C ASP A 19 20.84 -36.39 14.37
N SER A 20 19.90 -37.19 13.93
CA SER A 20 19.47 -37.20 12.54
C SER A 20 19.00 -35.83 12.22
N PHE A 21 19.81 -35.07 11.47
CA PHE A 21 19.45 -33.80 10.89
C PHE A 21 18.26 -34.06 9.94
N VAL A 22 17.05 -33.96 10.47
CA VAL A 22 15.84 -33.91 9.66
C VAL A 22 15.85 -32.53 9.06
N PRO A 23 16.03 -32.38 7.72
CA PRO A 23 15.94 -31.07 7.07
C PRO A 23 14.57 -30.51 7.39
N ARG A 24 14.49 -29.39 8.12
CA ARG A 24 13.23 -28.66 8.25
C ARG A 24 12.78 -28.32 6.84
N GLU A 25 11.54 -28.66 6.49
CA GLU A 25 10.98 -28.21 5.22
C GLU A 25 11.08 -26.71 5.12
N PRO A 26 11.46 -26.17 3.95
CA PRO A 26 11.62 -24.74 3.79
C PRO A 26 10.29 -24.05 4.11
N VAL A 27 10.38 -22.96 4.88
CA VAL A 27 9.23 -22.13 5.19
C VAL A 27 8.67 -21.57 3.89
N ARG A 28 7.38 -21.76 3.64
CA ARG A 28 6.67 -21.12 2.55
C ARG A 28 5.89 -19.93 3.10
N PHE A 29 5.93 -18.81 2.40
CA PHE A 29 5.09 -17.66 2.69
C PHE A 29 4.03 -17.54 1.60
N ALA A 30 2.77 -17.40 2.00
CA ALA A 30 1.66 -17.08 1.10
C ALA A 30 1.31 -15.60 1.29
N VAL A 31 1.78 -14.79 0.38
CA VAL A 31 1.53 -13.33 0.38
C VAL A 31 0.22 -13.07 -0.32
N VAL A 32 -0.75 -12.53 0.40
CA VAL A 32 -2.13 -12.33 -0.07
C VAL A 32 -2.44 -10.86 -0.17
N ASP A 33 -3.26 -10.53 -1.16
CA ASP A 33 -3.94 -9.26 -1.28
C ASP A 33 -5.34 -9.49 -1.86
N CYS A 34 -6.34 -8.75 -1.35
CA CYS A 34 -7.74 -8.92 -1.70
C CYS A 34 -8.41 -7.59 -2.05
N GLU A 35 -9.07 -7.53 -3.22
CA GLU A 35 -10.06 -6.48 -3.48
C GLU A 35 -11.44 -6.97 -3.06
N THR A 36 -12.28 -6.06 -2.54
CA THR A 36 -13.53 -6.44 -1.89
C THR A 36 -14.68 -5.50 -2.24
N THR A 37 -15.93 -5.96 -2.04
CA THR A 37 -17.11 -5.11 -2.21
C THR A 37 -17.27 -4.04 -1.13
N GLY A 38 -16.44 -4.06 -0.11
CA GLY A 38 -16.46 -3.15 1.02
C GLY A 38 -15.67 -3.69 2.21
N LEU A 39 -15.78 -3.00 3.35
CA LEU A 39 -14.96 -3.28 4.54
C LEU A 39 -15.61 -4.21 5.56
N TYR A 40 -16.79 -4.74 5.28
CA TYR A 40 -17.60 -5.48 6.27
C TYR A 40 -17.33 -6.97 6.32
N ASN A 41 -17.71 -7.58 7.45
CA ASN A 41 -17.84 -9.04 7.53
C ASN A 41 -18.90 -9.59 6.54
N ALA A 42 -19.86 -8.76 6.13
CA ALA A 42 -20.85 -9.10 5.12
C ALA A 42 -20.34 -8.91 3.68
N ASP A 43 -19.25 -8.16 3.49
CA ASP A 43 -18.71 -7.93 2.16
C ASP A 43 -18.02 -9.17 1.61
N ARG A 44 -17.73 -9.14 0.33
CA ARG A 44 -17.26 -10.27 -0.44
C ARG A 44 -15.93 -9.93 -1.09
N VAL A 45 -15.06 -10.90 -1.21
CA VAL A 45 -13.85 -10.80 -2.03
C VAL A 45 -14.24 -10.81 -3.51
N ILE A 46 -13.71 -9.87 -4.31
CA ILE A 46 -13.97 -9.74 -5.75
C ILE A 46 -12.72 -9.91 -6.61
N GLU A 47 -11.54 -9.78 -6.03
CA GLU A 47 -10.26 -10.21 -6.60
C GLU A 47 -9.41 -10.79 -5.46
N VAL A 48 -8.72 -11.88 -5.70
CA VAL A 48 -7.74 -12.43 -4.77
C VAL A 48 -6.47 -12.72 -5.51
N ALA A 49 -5.34 -12.32 -4.94
CA ALA A 49 -4.02 -12.71 -5.41
C ALA A 49 -3.23 -13.36 -4.27
N ILE A 50 -2.49 -14.41 -4.60
CA ILE A 50 -1.61 -15.14 -3.68
C ILE A 50 -0.28 -15.37 -4.37
N VAL A 51 0.78 -14.77 -3.84
CA VAL A 51 2.15 -15.00 -4.28
C VAL A 51 2.84 -15.89 -3.26
N VAL A 52 3.19 -17.10 -3.66
CA VAL A 52 3.87 -18.06 -2.78
C VAL A 52 5.38 -17.96 -2.99
N ILE A 53 6.11 -17.68 -1.93
CA ILE A 53 7.57 -17.61 -1.93
C ILE A 53 8.19 -18.69 -1.05
N ASP A 54 9.34 -19.20 -1.49
CA ASP A 54 10.21 -20.05 -0.68
C ASP A 54 11.01 -19.17 0.29
N GLY A 55 10.84 -19.39 1.58
CA GLY A 55 11.43 -18.53 2.61
C GLY A 55 12.95 -18.61 2.69
N ARG A 56 13.56 -19.68 2.18
CA ARG A 56 15.02 -19.84 2.18
C ARG A 56 15.67 -19.09 1.02
N SER A 57 15.08 -19.18 -0.17
CA SER A 57 15.63 -18.57 -1.39
C SER A 57 15.06 -17.20 -1.69
N GLY A 58 13.92 -16.83 -1.09
CA GLY A 58 13.16 -15.63 -1.42
C GLY A 58 12.54 -15.65 -2.82
N GLN A 59 12.56 -16.80 -3.50
CA GLN A 59 12.06 -16.91 -4.86
C GLN A 59 10.55 -17.18 -4.88
N VAL A 60 9.85 -16.58 -5.84
CA VAL A 60 8.46 -16.91 -6.12
C VAL A 60 8.38 -18.33 -6.68
N VAL A 61 7.62 -19.19 -6.02
CA VAL A 61 7.40 -20.58 -6.42
C VAL A 61 6.04 -20.81 -7.07
N ASN A 62 5.08 -19.96 -6.77
CA ASN A 62 3.77 -19.97 -7.42
C ASN A 62 3.08 -18.61 -7.33
N GLU A 63 2.20 -18.33 -8.27
CA GLU A 63 1.29 -17.19 -8.25
C GLU A 63 -0.11 -17.66 -8.63
N TYR A 64 -1.08 -17.22 -7.88
CA TYR A 64 -2.49 -17.45 -8.13
C TYR A 64 -3.23 -16.13 -8.06
N ASP A 65 -3.99 -15.79 -9.07
CA ASP A 65 -4.83 -14.59 -9.09
C ASP A 65 -6.12 -14.83 -9.87
N THR A 66 -7.23 -14.30 -9.39
CA THR A 66 -8.50 -14.35 -10.10
C THR A 66 -9.48 -13.30 -9.59
N LEU A 67 -10.26 -12.77 -10.53
CA LEU A 67 -11.51 -12.08 -10.22
C LEU A 67 -12.53 -13.09 -9.70
N ILE A 68 -13.45 -12.61 -8.84
CA ILE A 68 -14.47 -13.43 -8.18
C ILE A 68 -15.82 -12.74 -8.32
N ASN A 69 -16.83 -13.48 -8.77
CA ASN A 69 -18.19 -12.97 -8.82
C ASN A 69 -18.82 -13.01 -7.40
N PRO A 70 -19.07 -11.86 -6.77
CA PRO A 70 -19.61 -11.82 -5.40
C PRO A 70 -21.09 -12.14 -5.32
N LEU A 71 -21.79 -12.31 -6.47
CA LEU A 71 -23.25 -12.43 -6.59
C LEU A 71 -24.00 -11.27 -5.94
N ARG A 72 -23.41 -10.08 -5.93
CA ARG A 72 -23.97 -8.83 -5.40
C ARG A 72 -23.29 -7.63 -6.08
N ASP A 73 -23.63 -6.41 -5.65
CA ASP A 73 -22.95 -5.19 -6.07
C ASP A 73 -21.44 -5.27 -5.80
N VAL A 74 -20.65 -4.74 -6.71
CA VAL A 74 -19.19 -4.79 -6.67
C VAL A 74 -18.56 -3.79 -5.69
N GLY A 75 -19.35 -2.84 -5.18
CA GLY A 75 -18.87 -1.81 -4.25
C GLY A 75 -18.13 -0.67 -4.94
N PRO A 76 -17.10 -0.07 -4.31
CA PRO A 76 -16.48 1.17 -4.74
C PRO A 76 -15.53 0.97 -5.94
N VAL A 77 -16.09 1.05 -7.15
CA VAL A 77 -15.34 0.92 -8.42
C VAL A 77 -14.19 1.94 -8.53
N GLY A 78 -14.33 3.10 -7.90
CA GLY A 78 -13.30 4.15 -7.89
C GLY A 78 -11.97 3.68 -7.28
N ILE A 79 -12.02 2.75 -6.32
CA ILE A 79 -10.86 2.23 -5.60
C ILE A 79 -10.18 1.11 -6.40
N HIS A 80 -10.88 -0.02 -6.54
CA HIS A 80 -10.30 -1.23 -7.15
C HIS A 80 -10.44 -1.25 -8.68
N GLY A 81 -11.23 -0.34 -9.28
CA GLY A 81 -11.43 -0.26 -10.73
C GLY A 81 -12.14 -1.48 -11.36
N ILE A 82 -12.73 -2.37 -10.54
CA ILE A 82 -13.43 -3.57 -11.02
C ILE A 82 -14.88 -3.21 -11.26
N VAL A 83 -15.31 -3.26 -12.52
CA VAL A 83 -16.69 -3.01 -12.90
C VAL A 83 -17.50 -4.32 -13.01
N PRO A 84 -18.84 -4.28 -12.85
CA PRO A 84 -19.66 -5.49 -12.85
C PRO A 84 -19.49 -6.38 -14.09
N SER A 85 -19.22 -5.79 -15.26
CA SER A 85 -19.01 -6.55 -16.49
C SER A 85 -17.77 -7.44 -16.45
N MET A 86 -16.74 -7.08 -15.67
CA MET A 86 -15.52 -7.90 -15.51
C MET A 86 -15.82 -9.19 -14.72
N LEU A 87 -16.85 -9.18 -13.87
CA LEU A 87 -17.16 -10.28 -12.97
C LEU A 87 -18.20 -11.25 -13.51
N GLN A 88 -18.83 -10.96 -14.65
CA GLN A 88 -19.91 -11.79 -15.20
C GLN A 88 -19.48 -13.23 -15.48
N LEU A 89 -18.25 -13.44 -15.96
CA LEU A 89 -17.70 -14.74 -16.26
C LEU A 89 -16.71 -15.24 -15.19
N ALA A 90 -16.48 -14.45 -14.15
CA ALA A 90 -15.62 -14.83 -13.05
C ALA A 90 -16.26 -15.96 -12.21
N PRO A 91 -15.45 -16.87 -11.66
CA PRO A 91 -15.96 -17.89 -10.73
C PRO A 91 -16.47 -17.22 -9.45
N THR A 92 -17.38 -17.89 -8.76
CA THR A 92 -17.73 -17.55 -7.38
C THR A 92 -16.67 -18.07 -6.40
N PHE A 93 -16.66 -17.57 -5.15
CA PHE A 93 -15.63 -18.00 -4.18
C PHE A 93 -15.73 -19.50 -3.86
N ASP A 94 -16.94 -20.06 -3.78
CA ASP A 94 -17.13 -21.49 -3.55
C ASP A 94 -16.54 -22.37 -4.66
N GLU A 95 -16.55 -21.89 -5.92
CA GLU A 95 -15.90 -22.61 -7.04
C GLU A 95 -14.35 -22.65 -6.93
N ILE A 96 -13.74 -21.64 -6.31
CA ILE A 96 -12.27 -21.52 -6.24
C ILE A 96 -11.68 -21.79 -4.85
N ALA A 97 -12.51 -21.94 -3.83
CA ALA A 97 -12.06 -22.07 -2.45
C ALA A 97 -11.03 -23.18 -2.24
N GLY A 98 -11.17 -24.31 -2.95
CA GLY A 98 -10.19 -25.40 -2.91
C GLY A 98 -8.81 -24.97 -3.42
N SER A 99 -8.77 -24.20 -4.50
CA SER A 99 -7.52 -23.69 -5.08
C SER A 99 -6.88 -22.63 -4.19
N VAL A 100 -7.67 -21.72 -3.63
CA VAL A 100 -7.20 -20.73 -2.64
C VAL A 100 -6.62 -21.45 -1.42
N ALA A 101 -7.35 -22.42 -0.85
CA ALA A 101 -6.89 -23.22 0.28
C ALA A 101 -5.57 -23.94 -0.01
N GLN A 102 -5.39 -24.48 -1.22
CA GLN A 102 -4.15 -25.15 -1.63
C GLN A 102 -2.94 -24.21 -1.58
N GLN A 103 -3.11 -22.95 -1.98
CA GLN A 103 -2.02 -21.97 -1.93
C GLN A 103 -1.64 -21.61 -0.49
N LEU A 104 -2.64 -21.49 0.38
CA LEU A 104 -2.47 -21.06 1.76
C LEU A 104 -1.96 -22.19 2.69
N GLN A 105 -2.42 -23.42 2.47
CA GLN A 105 -2.19 -24.55 3.37
C GLN A 105 -0.70 -24.78 3.67
N GLY A 106 -0.35 -24.77 4.95
CA GLY A 106 1.01 -25.03 5.42
C GLY A 106 2.02 -23.90 5.18
N ALA A 107 1.58 -22.76 4.67
CA ALA A 107 2.40 -21.55 4.53
C ALA A 107 2.27 -20.63 5.76
N VAL A 108 3.14 -19.65 5.89
CA VAL A 108 2.95 -18.48 6.74
C VAL A 108 2.16 -17.46 5.94
N LEU A 109 1.02 -16.99 6.47
CA LEU A 109 0.23 -15.97 5.83
C LEU A 109 0.90 -14.61 5.96
N VAL A 110 0.93 -13.86 4.87
CA VAL A 110 1.50 -12.51 4.81
C VAL A 110 0.56 -11.59 4.05
N ALA A 111 0.40 -10.37 4.52
CA ALA A 111 -0.26 -9.30 3.77
C ALA A 111 0.26 -7.92 4.19
N HIS A 112 -0.01 -6.92 3.38
CA HIS A 112 0.11 -5.53 3.79
C HIS A 112 -1.24 -5.09 4.37
N ASN A 113 -1.31 -4.73 5.66
CA ASN A 113 -2.55 -4.66 6.47
C ASN A 113 -3.25 -6.03 6.66
N LEU A 114 -2.49 -7.01 7.08
CA LEU A 114 -2.91 -8.40 7.31
C LEU A 114 -4.27 -8.59 8.02
N PRO A 115 -4.67 -7.79 9.05
CA PRO A 115 -5.98 -7.96 9.68
C PRO A 115 -7.16 -7.82 8.73
N PHE A 116 -7.02 -7.02 7.66
CA PHE A 116 -8.06 -6.86 6.65
C PHE A 116 -8.20 -8.11 5.79
N ASP A 117 -7.15 -8.51 5.10
CA ASP A 117 -7.17 -9.66 4.19
C ASP A 117 -7.53 -10.96 4.89
N THR A 118 -6.94 -11.18 6.09
CA THR A 118 -7.26 -12.35 6.92
C THR A 118 -8.74 -12.41 7.24
N ARG A 119 -9.34 -11.30 7.66
CA ARG A 119 -10.76 -11.25 8.00
C ARG A 119 -11.63 -11.55 6.79
N MET A 120 -11.31 -10.99 5.62
CA MET A 120 -12.08 -11.21 4.41
C MET A 120 -12.03 -12.66 3.96
N LEU A 121 -10.85 -13.28 3.98
CA LEU A 121 -10.70 -14.70 3.67
C LEU A 121 -11.41 -15.60 4.68
N VAL A 122 -11.26 -15.35 5.99
CA VAL A 122 -11.97 -16.10 7.04
C VAL A 122 -13.47 -16.04 6.80
N ASN A 123 -14.03 -14.87 6.51
CA ASN A 123 -15.46 -14.73 6.24
C ASN A 123 -15.90 -15.50 4.98
N GLU A 124 -15.10 -15.57 3.93
CA GLU A 124 -15.43 -16.37 2.75
C GLU A 124 -15.41 -17.87 3.05
N PHE A 125 -14.42 -18.37 3.80
CA PHE A 125 -14.37 -19.77 4.20
C PHE A 125 -15.48 -20.13 5.19
N ASP A 126 -15.79 -19.28 6.15
CA ASP A 126 -16.89 -19.46 7.11
C ASP A 126 -18.25 -19.64 6.41
N ARG A 127 -18.51 -18.90 5.33
CA ARG A 127 -19.73 -19.04 4.50
C ARG A 127 -19.84 -20.42 3.86
N LEU A 128 -18.73 -21.11 3.65
CA LEU A 128 -18.69 -22.47 3.12
C LEU A 128 -18.68 -23.55 4.22
N GLY A 129 -18.77 -23.14 5.50
CA GLY A 129 -18.66 -24.03 6.65
C GLY A 129 -17.26 -24.58 6.88
N ALA A 130 -16.24 -23.95 6.26
CA ALA A 130 -14.84 -24.29 6.45
C ALA A 130 -14.19 -23.32 7.45
N VAL A 131 -13.17 -23.77 8.16
CA VAL A 131 -12.43 -22.97 9.13
C VAL A 131 -11.03 -22.67 8.58
N LEU A 132 -10.75 -21.40 8.32
CA LEU A 132 -9.40 -20.91 8.04
C LEU A 132 -8.76 -20.44 9.35
N ASP A 133 -7.73 -21.16 9.80
CA ASP A 133 -6.85 -20.71 10.87
C ASP A 133 -5.61 -20.05 10.24
N PRO A 134 -5.41 -18.73 10.37
CA PRO A 134 -4.31 -18.02 9.76
C PRO A 134 -2.95 -18.30 10.42
N GLY A 135 -2.93 -18.96 11.58
CA GLY A 135 -1.72 -19.16 12.36
C GLY A 135 -1.04 -17.86 12.79
N HIS A 136 0.26 -17.92 13.06
CA HIS A 136 1.08 -16.72 13.26
C HIS A 136 1.48 -16.15 11.90
N SER A 137 0.93 -15.02 11.59
CA SER A 137 1.03 -14.37 10.27
C SER A 137 1.94 -13.15 10.34
N VAL A 138 2.41 -12.68 9.19
CA VAL A 138 3.30 -11.51 9.08
C VAL A 138 2.56 -10.35 8.42
N CYS A 139 2.58 -9.18 9.05
CA CYS A 139 2.01 -7.95 8.53
C CYS A 139 3.12 -6.97 8.13
N THR A 140 3.33 -6.74 6.84
CA THR A 140 4.39 -5.84 6.38
C THR A 140 4.08 -4.37 6.70
N LEU A 141 2.80 -3.98 6.81
CA LEU A 141 2.41 -2.66 7.31
C LEU A 141 2.90 -2.42 8.75
N ARG A 142 2.78 -3.43 9.63
CA ARG A 142 3.30 -3.33 11.00
C ARG A 142 4.80 -3.25 11.06
N LEU A 143 5.50 -3.99 10.17
CA LEU A 143 6.96 -3.99 10.12
C LEU A 143 7.51 -2.65 9.63
N THR A 144 6.83 -2.00 8.68
CA THR A 144 7.30 -0.75 8.08
C THR A 144 6.72 0.50 8.74
N GLY A 145 5.49 0.43 9.25
CA GLY A 145 4.71 1.58 9.71
C GLY A 145 4.30 2.52 8.58
N GLU A 146 4.34 2.06 7.31
CA GLU A 146 4.13 2.88 6.12
C GLU A 146 3.16 2.22 5.15
N ARG A 147 2.46 3.03 4.35
CA ARG A 147 1.67 2.57 3.21
C ARG A 147 2.52 1.77 2.25
N LEU A 148 1.93 0.82 1.53
CA LEU A 148 2.64 -0.08 0.62
C LEU A 148 3.48 0.69 -0.40
N ASN A 149 2.93 1.72 -1.03
CA ASN A 149 3.64 2.54 -2.01
C ASN A 149 4.89 3.22 -1.44
N LEU A 150 4.80 3.78 -0.21
CA LEU A 150 5.95 4.41 0.46
C LEU A 150 7.01 3.41 0.87
N ALA A 151 6.58 2.26 1.40
CA ALA A 151 7.47 1.16 1.72
C ALA A 151 8.18 0.67 0.45
N CYS A 152 7.45 0.49 -0.67
CA CYS A 152 8.03 0.12 -1.95
C CYS A 152 9.07 1.14 -2.44
N ASP A 153 8.75 2.43 -2.39
CA ASP A 153 9.68 3.51 -2.77
C ASP A 153 10.94 3.50 -1.90
N ARG A 154 10.78 3.30 -0.58
CA ARG A 154 11.91 3.22 0.36
C ARG A 154 12.84 2.06 0.06
N TYR A 155 12.29 0.89 -0.27
CA TYR A 155 13.05 -0.33 -0.53
C TYR A 155 13.40 -0.53 -2.01
N GLY A 156 13.09 0.42 -2.90
CA GLY A 156 13.38 0.38 -4.34
C GLY A 156 12.62 -0.73 -5.05
N ILE A 157 11.34 -0.92 -4.68
CA ILE A 157 10.42 -1.88 -5.28
C ILE A 157 9.49 -1.11 -6.22
N GLU A 158 9.38 -1.58 -7.46
CA GLU A 158 8.46 -0.98 -8.43
C GLU A 158 7.02 -1.43 -8.16
N LEU A 159 6.11 -0.47 -7.97
CA LEU A 159 4.67 -0.68 -7.82
C LEU A 159 3.93 0.11 -8.89
N SER A 160 3.71 -0.50 -10.05
CA SER A 160 3.20 0.18 -11.26
C SER A 160 1.67 0.19 -11.37
N GLN A 161 0.96 -0.66 -10.63
CA GLN A 161 -0.50 -0.84 -10.72
C GLN A 161 -1.09 -1.03 -9.33
N HIS A 162 -1.02 -0.01 -8.49
CA HIS A 162 -1.62 -0.03 -7.16
C HIS A 162 -3.14 -0.25 -7.25
N HIS A 163 -3.71 -0.92 -6.25
CA HIS A 163 -5.10 -1.40 -6.22
C HIS A 163 -5.43 -2.45 -7.31
N ARG A 164 -4.44 -3.28 -7.62
CA ARG A 164 -4.59 -4.57 -8.27
C ARG A 164 -4.01 -5.64 -7.36
N ALA A 165 -4.83 -6.55 -6.91
CA ALA A 165 -4.42 -7.55 -5.93
C ALA A 165 -3.10 -8.25 -6.28
N LEU A 166 -2.89 -8.64 -7.54
CA LEU A 166 -1.63 -9.29 -7.94
C LEU A 166 -0.41 -8.36 -7.88
N ALA A 167 -0.58 -7.08 -8.24
CA ALA A 167 0.53 -6.12 -8.20
C ALA A 167 0.93 -5.83 -6.75
N ASP A 168 -0.05 -5.64 -5.87
CA ASP A 168 0.16 -5.36 -4.46
C ASP A 168 0.71 -6.57 -3.71
N ALA A 169 0.21 -7.79 -4.00
CA ALA A 169 0.77 -9.04 -3.45
C ALA A 169 2.23 -9.27 -3.90
N ARG A 170 2.59 -8.99 -5.16
CA ARG A 170 3.96 -9.09 -5.65
C ARG A 170 4.89 -8.09 -4.98
N ALA A 171 4.44 -6.85 -4.84
CA ALA A 171 5.20 -5.80 -4.15
C ALA A 171 5.40 -6.14 -2.67
N THR A 172 4.35 -6.61 -2.00
CA THR A 172 4.40 -7.09 -0.62
C THR A 172 5.33 -8.29 -0.46
N ALA A 173 5.36 -9.22 -1.43
CA ALA A 173 6.29 -10.35 -1.43
C ALA A 173 7.75 -9.90 -1.54
N GLN A 174 8.05 -8.96 -2.44
CA GLN A 174 9.39 -8.37 -2.56
C GLN A 174 9.78 -7.61 -1.29
N LEU A 175 8.83 -6.87 -0.70
CA LEU A 175 9.03 -6.15 0.56
C LEU A 175 9.34 -7.11 1.69
N LEU A 176 8.59 -8.21 1.82
CA LEU A 176 8.83 -9.24 2.83
C LEU A 176 10.26 -9.78 2.75
N VAL A 177 10.72 -10.15 1.55
CA VAL A 177 12.09 -10.67 1.34
C VAL A 177 13.16 -9.67 1.80
N ARG A 178 12.88 -8.36 1.76
CA ARG A 178 13.79 -7.30 2.22
C ARG A 178 13.72 -7.02 3.71
N LEU A 179 12.63 -7.40 4.37
CA LEU A 179 12.36 -7.15 5.79
C LEU A 179 12.72 -8.32 6.69
N LEU A 180 12.77 -9.53 6.16
CA LEU A 180 13.06 -10.74 6.95
C LEU A 180 14.56 -11.03 6.95
N ASP A 181 15.21 -10.85 8.11
CA ASP A 181 16.59 -11.28 8.36
C ASP A 181 16.65 -12.76 8.82
N GLU A 182 15.58 -13.27 9.43
CA GLU A 182 15.48 -14.63 9.97
C GLU A 182 14.11 -15.27 9.67
N GLU A 183 14.07 -16.61 9.59
CA GLU A 183 12.79 -17.34 9.47
C GLU A 183 11.94 -17.15 10.73
N PRO A 184 10.69 -16.65 10.61
CA PRO A 184 9.83 -16.47 11.77
C PRO A 184 9.46 -17.84 12.37
N ASP A 185 9.53 -17.95 13.70
CA ASP A 185 8.96 -19.08 14.44
C ASP A 185 7.43 -18.93 14.47
N SER A 186 6.77 -19.45 13.46
CA SER A 186 5.36 -19.20 13.20
C SER A 186 4.59 -20.49 12.96
N SER A 187 3.37 -20.55 13.50
CA SER A 187 2.41 -21.58 13.12
C SER A 187 1.93 -21.33 11.68
N ARG A 188 1.61 -22.42 11.00
CA ARG A 188 1.22 -22.42 9.59
C ARG A 188 -0.29 -22.28 9.44
N VAL A 189 -0.71 -21.72 8.30
CA VAL A 189 -2.12 -21.71 7.91
C VAL A 189 -2.66 -23.13 7.82
N SER A 190 -3.85 -23.32 8.35
CA SER A 190 -4.63 -24.53 8.11
C SER A 190 -6.06 -24.20 7.64
N VAL A 191 -6.56 -24.98 6.69
CA VAL A 191 -7.94 -24.91 6.21
C VAL A 191 -8.59 -26.26 6.44
N ASN A 192 -9.64 -26.29 7.26
CA ASN A 192 -10.34 -27.50 7.69
C ASN A 192 -11.82 -27.45 7.30
N GLY A 193 -12.39 -28.62 7.05
CA GLY A 193 -13.83 -28.75 6.75
C GLY A 193 -14.24 -28.32 5.33
N LEU A 194 -13.29 -27.90 4.48
CA LEU A 194 -13.59 -27.55 3.10
C LEU A 194 -13.85 -28.80 2.26
N THR A 195 -14.96 -28.81 1.54
CA THR A 195 -15.37 -29.91 0.64
C THR A 195 -15.20 -29.56 -0.84
N THR A 196 -14.85 -28.30 -1.15
CA THR A 196 -14.69 -27.82 -2.53
C THR A 196 -13.49 -28.46 -3.21
N ALA A 197 -13.69 -28.98 -4.40
CA ALA A 197 -12.63 -29.55 -5.23
C ALA A 197 -11.67 -28.45 -5.76
N LEU A 198 -10.47 -28.86 -6.14
CA LEU A 198 -9.54 -28.01 -6.87
C LEU A 198 -10.09 -27.68 -8.25
N THR A 199 -9.89 -26.46 -8.69
CA THR A 199 -10.25 -26.02 -10.04
C THR A 199 -9.10 -25.22 -10.67
N ASN A 200 -8.97 -25.32 -11.98
CA ASN A 200 -8.06 -24.46 -12.75
C ASN A 200 -8.80 -23.23 -13.32
N ARG A 201 -10.06 -23.02 -12.93
CA ARG A 201 -10.84 -21.89 -13.41
C ARG A 201 -10.35 -20.63 -12.72
N THR A 202 -9.81 -19.73 -13.52
CA THR A 202 -9.42 -18.38 -13.11
C THR A 202 -9.95 -17.39 -14.15
N HIS A 203 -10.25 -16.18 -13.74
CA HIS A 203 -10.66 -15.09 -14.59
C HIS A 203 -9.83 -13.87 -14.23
N ARG A 204 -8.83 -13.56 -15.05
CA ARG A 204 -7.86 -12.52 -14.76
C ARG A 204 -8.29 -11.18 -15.30
N ARG A 205 -7.91 -10.15 -14.59
CA ARG A 205 -8.13 -8.77 -14.99
C ARG A 205 -7.16 -8.38 -16.10
N ASP A 206 -7.67 -7.77 -17.18
CA ASP A 206 -6.83 -7.25 -18.25
C ASP A 206 -5.95 -6.07 -17.79
N ALA A 207 -4.78 -5.91 -18.43
CA ALA A 207 -3.70 -5.02 -18.00
C ALA A 207 -3.96 -3.51 -18.17
N THR A 208 -5.18 -3.08 -18.48
CA THR A 208 -5.46 -1.68 -18.82
C THR A 208 -6.47 -1.03 -17.89
N THR A 209 -6.01 -0.22 -16.96
CA THR A 209 -6.58 1.12 -16.64
C THR A 209 -5.67 1.83 -15.64
N SER A 210 -4.98 2.88 -16.08
CA SER A 210 -4.34 3.86 -15.22
C SER A 210 -5.42 4.84 -14.78
N ALA A 211 -5.76 4.88 -13.49
CA ALA A 211 -6.58 5.94 -12.92
C ALA A 211 -5.74 7.22 -12.79
N SER A 212 -6.33 8.37 -13.09
CA SER A 212 -5.70 9.66 -12.81
C SER A 212 -5.62 9.86 -11.29
N SER A 213 -4.46 10.22 -10.79
CA SER A 213 -4.21 10.47 -9.36
C SER A 213 -5.08 11.65 -8.86
N SER A 214 -5.91 11.42 -7.85
CA SER A 214 -6.75 12.46 -7.22
C SER A 214 -5.90 13.43 -6.37
N VAL A 215 -6.45 14.63 -6.03
CA VAL A 215 -5.78 15.56 -5.09
C VAL A 215 -5.54 14.91 -3.75
N LEU A 216 -6.52 14.14 -3.26
CA LEU A 216 -6.39 13.39 -2.01
C LEU A 216 -5.21 12.41 -2.09
N GLU A 217 -5.14 11.61 -3.14
CA GLU A 217 -4.04 10.65 -3.34
C GLU A 217 -2.67 11.33 -3.37
N ARG A 218 -2.55 12.50 -4.01
CA ARG A 218 -1.30 13.29 -4.02
C ARG A 218 -0.88 13.75 -2.62
N LEU A 219 -1.83 14.20 -1.78
CA LEU A 219 -1.55 14.63 -0.41
C LEU A 219 -1.15 13.48 0.51
N ILE A 220 -1.73 12.31 0.29
CA ILE A 220 -1.50 11.12 1.11
C ILE A 220 -0.24 10.37 0.66
N LYS A 221 -0.08 10.15 -0.63
CA LYS A 221 0.90 9.22 -1.25
C LYS A 221 2.35 9.45 -0.82
N GLY A 222 2.74 10.68 -0.55
CA GLY A 222 4.10 11.01 -0.13
C GLY A 222 4.27 11.23 1.37
N SER A 223 3.31 10.85 2.22
CA SER A 223 3.31 11.14 3.66
C SER A 223 3.27 9.84 4.47
N PRO A 224 4.26 9.61 5.37
CA PRO A 224 4.20 8.49 6.30
C PRO A 224 3.04 8.69 7.28
N TYR A 225 2.54 7.61 7.89
CA TYR A 225 1.56 7.75 8.96
C TYR A 225 2.15 8.54 10.13
N PRO A 226 1.34 9.40 10.79
CA PRO A 226 1.82 10.30 11.84
C PRO A 226 2.12 9.59 13.17
N THR A 227 2.24 8.29 13.17
CA THR A 227 2.42 7.46 14.35
C THR A 227 3.06 6.12 14.00
N SER A 228 3.73 5.49 14.97
CA SER A 228 4.21 4.11 14.92
C SER A 228 3.34 3.14 15.75
N ASP A 229 2.22 3.59 16.31
CA ASP A 229 1.29 2.72 17.02
C ASP A 229 0.55 1.83 16.03
N GLU A 230 0.78 0.52 16.10
CA GLU A 230 0.26 -0.47 15.15
C GLU A 230 -1.27 -0.45 15.02
N ALA A 231 -1.98 -0.25 16.13
CA ALA A 231 -3.44 -0.20 16.11
C ALA A 231 -3.93 1.06 15.39
N VAL A 232 -3.28 2.21 15.63
CA VAL A 232 -3.61 3.47 14.96
C VAL A 232 -3.23 3.40 13.48
N VAL A 233 -2.07 2.83 13.14
CA VAL A 233 -1.64 2.63 11.74
C VAL A 233 -2.66 1.78 10.97
N SER A 234 -3.09 0.63 11.54
CA SER A 234 -4.11 -0.23 10.91
C SER A 234 -5.46 0.49 10.74
N TYR A 235 -5.83 1.35 11.69
CA TYR A 235 -7.03 2.16 11.61
C TYR A 235 -6.93 3.23 10.50
N LEU A 236 -5.80 3.94 10.42
CA LEU A 236 -5.58 4.99 9.43
C LEU A 236 -5.47 4.43 8.01
N ASP A 237 -4.91 3.25 7.83
CA ASP A 237 -4.86 2.54 6.55
C ASP A 237 -6.28 2.22 6.03
N THR A 238 -7.16 1.76 6.92
CA THR A 238 -8.58 1.59 6.59
C THR A 238 -9.27 2.93 6.34
N LEU A 239 -8.88 3.99 7.06
CA LEU A 239 -9.41 5.33 6.84
C LEU A 239 -9.03 5.89 5.47
N ASP A 240 -7.81 5.64 4.98
CA ASP A 240 -7.38 6.01 3.62
C ASP A 240 -8.34 5.43 2.59
N TRP A 241 -8.71 4.16 2.75
CA TRP A 241 -9.66 3.48 1.89
C TRP A 241 -11.06 4.10 1.94
N VAL A 242 -11.57 4.44 3.13
CA VAL A 242 -12.89 5.06 3.30
C VAL A 242 -12.93 6.49 2.74
N LEU A 243 -11.82 7.20 2.70
CA LEU A 243 -11.75 8.58 2.21
C LEU A 243 -11.58 8.67 0.69
N ASP A 244 -11.37 7.58 -0.04
CA ASP A 244 -11.02 7.61 -1.47
C ASP A 244 -12.10 8.27 -2.34
N ASP A 245 -13.38 8.05 -2.04
CA ASP A 245 -14.50 8.70 -2.74
C ASP A 245 -14.97 10.01 -2.10
N LEU A 246 -14.30 10.44 -1.01
CA LEU A 246 -14.63 11.66 -0.25
C LEU A 246 -16.04 11.69 0.34
N VAL A 247 -16.63 10.53 0.60
CA VAL A 247 -17.94 10.37 1.24
C VAL A 247 -17.85 9.32 2.33
N ILE A 248 -18.02 9.68 3.60
CA ILE A 248 -18.15 8.71 4.69
C ILE A 248 -19.64 8.45 4.95
N THR A 249 -20.16 7.38 4.41
CA THR A 249 -21.55 6.95 4.65
C THR A 249 -21.77 6.58 6.12
N SER A 250 -23.06 6.53 6.55
CA SER A 250 -23.39 6.06 7.91
C SER A 250 -22.92 4.63 8.17
N ILE A 251 -22.86 3.88 7.12
CA ILE A 251 -22.42 2.50 7.08
C ILE A 251 -20.89 2.43 7.33
N GLU A 252 -20.06 3.11 6.57
CA GLU A 252 -18.61 3.17 6.72
C GLU A 252 -18.19 3.74 8.06
N ARG A 253 -18.92 4.76 8.55
CA ARG A 253 -18.72 5.28 9.91
C ARG A 253 -19.00 4.21 10.98
N GLY A 254 -20.00 3.38 10.78
CA GLY A 254 -20.29 2.22 11.64
C GLY A 254 -19.13 1.23 11.67
N HIS A 255 -18.47 1.04 10.54
CA HIS A 255 -17.31 0.13 10.40
C HIS A 255 -16.06 0.68 11.02
N LEU A 256 -15.69 1.91 10.72
CA LEU A 256 -14.56 2.56 11.37
C LEU A 256 -14.70 2.47 12.90
N ASN A 257 -15.93 2.66 13.42
CA ASN A 257 -16.21 2.49 14.85
C ASN A 257 -16.05 1.04 15.33
N ALA A 258 -16.45 0.06 14.53
CA ALA A 258 -16.29 -1.35 14.87
C ALA A 258 -14.82 -1.77 14.83
N LEU A 259 -14.09 -1.32 13.81
CA LEU A 259 -12.65 -1.53 13.68
C LEU A 259 -11.89 -0.90 14.85
N ALA A 260 -12.18 0.36 15.18
CA ALA A 260 -11.55 1.04 16.32
C ALA A 260 -11.71 0.22 17.62
N ARG A 261 -12.92 -0.29 17.88
CA ARG A 261 -13.20 -1.15 19.04
C ARG A 261 -12.40 -2.45 19.01
N SER A 262 -12.31 -3.11 17.85
CA SER A 262 -11.55 -4.36 17.72
C SER A 262 -10.05 -4.15 17.90
N LEU A 263 -9.54 -2.97 17.56
CA LEU A 263 -8.15 -2.56 17.77
C LEU A 263 -7.89 -1.98 19.19
N GLY A 264 -8.92 -1.93 20.05
CA GLY A 264 -8.80 -1.38 21.40
C GLY A 264 -8.59 0.14 21.44
N LEU A 265 -9.00 0.86 20.39
CA LEU A 265 -8.92 2.32 20.34
C LEU A 265 -10.13 2.97 21.02
N SER A 266 -9.89 3.83 22.00
CA SER A 266 -10.95 4.65 22.60
C SER A 266 -11.39 5.76 21.62
N PRO A 267 -12.61 6.35 21.82
CA PRO A 267 -13.05 7.48 21.00
C PRO A 267 -12.08 8.66 21.00
N GLU A 268 -11.41 8.93 22.11
CA GLU A 268 -10.41 10.00 22.23
C GLU A 268 -9.16 9.69 21.41
N ARG A 269 -8.73 8.41 21.39
CA ARG A 269 -7.60 7.97 20.56
C ARG A 269 -7.94 8.06 19.08
N VAL A 270 -9.15 7.69 18.68
CA VAL A 270 -9.64 7.85 17.30
C VAL A 270 -9.65 9.32 16.90
N HIS A 271 -10.20 10.20 17.75
CA HIS A 271 -10.19 11.64 17.49
C HIS A 271 -8.77 12.21 17.37
N SER A 272 -7.86 11.77 18.22
CA SER A 272 -6.44 12.16 18.15
C SER A 272 -5.79 11.64 16.85
N ALA A 273 -6.11 10.42 16.43
CA ALA A 273 -5.62 9.85 15.16
C ALA A 273 -6.12 10.65 13.96
N HIS A 274 -7.41 11.00 13.91
CA HIS A 274 -7.99 11.87 12.89
C HIS A 274 -7.29 13.23 12.82
N LYS A 275 -7.04 13.85 13.99
CA LYS A 275 -6.33 15.12 14.04
C LYS A 275 -4.91 15.01 13.50
N SER A 276 -4.15 14.01 13.94
CA SER A 276 -2.78 13.80 13.46
C SER A 276 -2.74 13.48 11.97
N TYR A 277 -3.74 12.78 11.45
CA TYR A 277 -3.90 12.50 10.02
C TYR A 277 -4.15 13.79 9.22
N LEU A 278 -5.07 14.65 9.66
CA LEU A 278 -5.31 15.95 9.04
C LEU A 278 -4.07 16.85 9.10
N ASP A 279 -3.37 16.87 10.23
CA ASP A 279 -2.11 17.61 10.38
C ASP A 279 -1.04 17.11 9.40
N MET A 280 -0.96 15.79 9.17
CA MET A 280 -0.08 15.19 8.17
C MET A 280 -0.44 15.68 6.76
N MET A 281 -1.73 15.70 6.39
CA MET A 281 -2.17 16.21 5.09
C MET A 281 -1.87 17.71 4.92
N ILE A 282 -2.07 18.51 5.96
CA ILE A 282 -1.71 19.93 5.95
C ILE A 282 -0.20 20.12 5.73
N HIS A 283 0.62 19.28 6.36
CA HIS A 283 2.07 19.28 6.13
C HIS A 283 2.41 18.89 4.70
N ALA A 284 1.70 17.91 4.14
CA ALA A 284 1.87 17.51 2.75
C ALA A 284 1.55 18.65 1.78
N ALA A 285 0.41 19.31 1.97
CA ALA A 285 0.00 20.47 1.17
C ALA A 285 0.99 21.65 1.25
N ARG A 286 1.76 21.74 2.34
CA ARG A 286 2.77 22.79 2.53
C ARG A 286 4.16 22.46 2.00
N ARG A 287 4.36 21.27 1.39
CA ARG A 287 5.71 20.84 0.95
C ARG A 287 6.36 21.76 -0.07
N ASP A 288 5.56 22.39 -0.93
CA ASP A 288 5.99 23.37 -1.91
C ASP A 288 5.83 24.81 -1.43
N SER A 289 5.43 25.01 -0.17
CA SER A 289 5.19 26.30 0.48
C SER A 289 3.93 27.03 -0.02
N VAL A 290 3.08 26.37 -0.82
CA VAL A 290 1.82 26.93 -1.36
C VAL A 290 0.73 25.90 -1.15
N ILE A 291 -0.37 26.30 -0.49
CA ILE A 291 -1.59 25.50 -0.47
C ILE A 291 -2.48 26.03 -1.59
N THR A 292 -2.80 25.23 -2.58
CA THR A 292 -3.70 25.60 -3.67
C THR A 292 -5.15 25.69 -3.17
N ASP A 293 -6.00 26.39 -3.92
CA ASP A 293 -7.43 26.46 -3.59
C ASP A 293 -8.06 25.05 -3.53
N GLU A 294 -7.67 24.15 -4.45
CA GLU A 294 -8.13 22.76 -4.50
C GLU A 294 -7.67 21.96 -3.26
N GLU A 295 -6.42 22.10 -2.86
CA GLU A 295 -5.90 21.46 -1.65
C GLU A 295 -6.57 22.00 -0.39
N HIS A 296 -6.81 23.32 -0.33
CA HIS A 296 -7.51 23.93 0.79
C HIS A 296 -8.96 23.43 0.90
N GLU A 297 -9.69 23.34 -0.21
CA GLU A 297 -11.04 22.76 -0.23
C GLU A 297 -11.02 21.28 0.17
N MET A 298 -10.06 20.52 -0.35
CA MET A 298 -9.87 19.10 0.01
C MET A 298 -9.62 18.93 1.51
N LEU A 299 -8.71 19.71 2.10
CA LEU A 299 -8.41 19.67 3.53
C LEU A 299 -9.65 20.02 4.38
N ARG A 300 -10.45 21.00 3.95
CA ARG A 300 -11.71 21.35 4.63
C ARG A 300 -12.73 20.23 4.56
N LEU A 301 -12.87 19.60 3.40
CA LEU A 301 -13.77 18.47 3.22
C LEU A 301 -13.36 17.29 4.11
N VAL A 302 -12.08 16.90 4.10
CA VAL A 302 -11.57 15.83 4.95
C VAL A 302 -11.75 16.18 6.43
N ALA A 303 -11.47 17.41 6.86
CA ALA A 303 -11.72 17.87 8.23
C ALA A 303 -13.18 17.66 8.64
N SER A 304 -14.12 18.03 7.79
CA SER A 304 -15.56 17.83 8.05
C SER A 304 -15.94 16.35 8.11
N LEU A 305 -15.45 15.53 7.19
CA LEU A 305 -15.70 14.08 7.18
C LEU A 305 -15.20 13.40 8.45
N LEU A 306 -14.08 13.88 8.99
CA LEU A 306 -13.46 13.36 10.22
C LEU A 306 -14.06 13.96 11.51
N GLY A 307 -15.04 14.87 11.40
CA GLY A 307 -15.65 15.55 12.54
C GLY A 307 -14.70 16.56 13.23
N LEU A 308 -13.84 17.20 12.46
CA LEU A 308 -12.82 18.16 12.88
C LEU A 308 -13.13 19.59 12.45
N ASP A 309 -14.41 19.96 12.29
CA ASP A 309 -14.87 21.26 11.77
C ASP A 309 -14.33 22.48 12.54
N GLY A 310 -13.83 22.29 13.76
CA GLY A 310 -13.24 23.34 14.59
C GLY A 310 -11.76 23.61 14.33
N ILE A 311 -11.09 22.82 13.47
CA ILE A 311 -9.68 22.99 13.16
C ILE A 311 -9.52 24.10 12.10
N THR A 312 -8.66 25.06 12.39
CA THR A 312 -8.29 26.08 11.41
C THR A 312 -7.38 25.49 10.35
N ILE A 313 -7.91 25.27 9.14
CA ILE A 313 -7.10 24.96 7.98
C ILE A 313 -6.32 26.23 7.62
N PRO A 314 -5.00 26.17 7.41
CA PRO A 314 -4.23 27.34 7.04
C PRO A 314 -4.79 27.95 5.75
N GLU A 315 -4.97 29.25 5.77
CA GLU A 315 -5.42 29.97 4.58
C GLU A 315 -4.40 29.81 3.44
N VAL A 316 -4.92 29.81 2.22
CA VAL A 316 -4.13 29.92 1.00
C VAL A 316 -3.17 31.10 1.20
N SER A 317 -1.87 30.82 1.23
CA SER A 317 -0.89 31.88 1.34
C SER A 317 -1.04 32.81 0.13
N ALA A 318 -1.68 33.95 0.34
CA ALA A 318 -1.85 35.00 -0.69
C ALA A 318 -0.51 35.54 -1.25
N GLN A 319 0.61 35.01 -0.78
CA GLN A 319 1.97 35.44 -1.12
C GLN A 319 2.62 34.69 -2.27
N THR A 320 1.95 33.73 -2.92
CA THR A 320 2.49 33.17 -4.18
C THR A 320 1.37 32.81 -5.15
N ARG A 321 0.41 33.68 -5.37
CA ARG A 321 -0.10 33.77 -6.72
C ARG A 321 1.07 34.28 -7.52
N LEU A 322 1.79 33.38 -8.21
CA LEU A 322 2.56 33.80 -9.37
C LEU A 322 1.56 34.34 -10.37
N SER A 323 1.15 35.60 -10.19
CA SER A 323 0.49 36.33 -11.25
C SER A 323 1.57 36.63 -12.30
N GLY A 324 1.81 35.61 -13.15
CA GLY A 324 2.76 35.67 -14.25
C GLY A 324 4.20 35.35 -13.84
N ILE A 325 4.77 34.28 -14.42
CA ILE A 325 6.23 34.13 -14.44
C ILE A 325 6.82 35.36 -15.13
N PRO A 326 7.70 36.13 -14.49
CA PRO A 326 8.14 37.40 -15.10
C PRO A 326 8.87 37.15 -16.43
N VAL A 327 8.65 37.98 -17.42
CA VAL A 327 9.40 37.90 -18.67
C VAL A 327 10.90 37.99 -18.37
N GLY A 328 11.68 37.08 -18.96
CA GLY A 328 13.09 36.95 -18.68
C GLY A 328 13.45 35.97 -17.54
N ALA A 329 12.46 35.42 -16.84
CA ALA A 329 12.69 34.43 -15.78
C ALA A 329 13.34 33.19 -16.34
N THR A 330 14.16 32.56 -15.48
CA THR A 330 14.83 31.29 -15.79
C THR A 330 14.01 30.11 -15.27
N VAL A 331 13.70 29.18 -16.17
CA VAL A 331 12.88 27.99 -15.87
C VAL A 331 13.66 26.72 -16.14
N CYS A 332 13.46 25.68 -15.32
CA CYS A 332 14.03 24.35 -15.54
C CYS A 332 12.91 23.32 -15.61
N LEU A 333 12.97 22.40 -16.54
CA LEU A 333 11.99 21.32 -16.71
C LEU A 333 12.53 20.01 -16.17
N THR A 334 11.66 19.16 -15.55
CA THR A 334 12.04 17.83 -15.03
C THR A 334 10.89 16.84 -15.07
N GLY A 335 11.19 15.58 -15.39
CA GLY A 335 10.21 14.49 -15.56
C GLY A 335 9.82 14.26 -17.01
N GLU A 336 9.06 13.19 -17.26
CA GLU A 336 8.42 12.90 -18.56
C GLU A 336 7.11 13.66 -18.62
N MET A 337 7.10 14.77 -19.32
CA MET A 337 5.95 15.67 -19.45
C MET A 337 4.98 15.18 -20.52
N SER A 338 3.76 15.70 -20.52
CA SER A 338 2.73 15.36 -21.52
C SER A 338 3.13 15.76 -22.96
N ARG A 339 3.98 16.78 -23.07
CA ARG A 339 4.56 17.26 -24.33
C ARG A 339 6.06 17.00 -24.38
N PRO A 340 6.64 16.84 -25.58
CA PRO A 340 8.09 16.76 -25.75
C PRO A 340 8.79 17.95 -25.07
N ARG A 341 9.88 17.67 -24.37
CA ARG A 341 10.64 18.69 -23.63
C ARG A 341 11.03 19.88 -24.52
N GLU A 342 11.45 19.58 -25.75
CA GLU A 342 11.87 20.59 -26.73
C GLU A 342 10.72 21.53 -27.09
N GLU A 343 9.48 21.03 -27.18
CA GLU A 343 8.28 21.84 -27.41
C GLU A 343 8.01 22.78 -26.24
N LEU A 344 8.08 22.26 -25.00
CA LEU A 344 7.89 23.09 -23.80
C LEU A 344 8.99 24.15 -23.63
N GLU A 345 10.23 23.83 -23.98
CA GLU A 345 11.33 24.81 -23.99
C GLU A 345 11.12 25.88 -25.06
N MET A 346 10.60 25.52 -26.26
CA MET A 346 10.22 26.49 -27.29
C MET A 346 9.07 27.40 -26.84
N LEU A 347 8.05 26.85 -26.21
CA LEU A 347 6.93 27.63 -25.65
C LEU A 347 7.41 28.59 -24.55
N ALA A 348 8.31 28.14 -23.69
CA ALA A 348 8.94 28.98 -22.67
C ALA A 348 9.70 30.17 -23.33
N VAL A 349 10.50 29.88 -24.35
CA VAL A 349 11.24 30.94 -25.09
C VAL A 349 10.28 31.90 -25.78
N ALA A 350 9.20 31.41 -26.42
CA ALA A 350 8.18 32.24 -27.05
C ALA A 350 7.47 33.15 -26.04
N ALA A 351 7.28 32.70 -24.82
CA ALA A 351 6.75 33.48 -23.70
C ALA A 351 7.80 34.41 -23.06
N GLY A 352 9.01 34.52 -23.62
CA GLY A 352 10.07 35.36 -23.13
C GLY A 352 10.82 34.83 -21.92
N LEU A 353 10.72 33.53 -21.62
CA LEU A 353 11.44 32.89 -20.53
C LEU A 353 12.79 32.31 -21.00
N ARG A 354 13.63 31.91 -20.06
CA ARG A 354 14.96 31.33 -20.33
C ARG A 354 15.05 29.90 -19.76
N PRO A 355 14.90 28.85 -20.60
CA PRO A 355 15.07 27.47 -20.16
C PRO A 355 16.50 27.18 -19.69
N LEU A 356 16.62 26.44 -18.59
CA LEU A 356 17.88 25.94 -18.03
C LEU A 356 17.92 24.42 -18.06
N ALA A 357 19.06 23.85 -18.42
CA ALA A 357 19.26 22.40 -18.42
C ALA A 357 19.27 21.78 -17.01
N SER A 358 19.63 22.55 -16.00
CA SER A 358 19.78 22.11 -14.61
C SER A 358 19.35 23.15 -13.60
N VAL A 359 18.91 22.70 -12.42
CA VAL A 359 18.58 23.56 -11.29
C VAL A 359 19.86 24.13 -10.69
N THR A 360 19.96 25.44 -10.72
CA THR A 360 21.04 26.24 -10.07
C THR A 360 20.38 27.33 -9.22
N LYS A 361 21.15 28.07 -8.43
CA LYS A 361 20.65 29.22 -7.67
C LYS A 361 20.08 30.35 -8.57
N ALA A 362 20.42 30.33 -9.86
CA ALA A 362 19.87 31.27 -10.84
C ALA A 362 18.52 30.80 -11.41
N CYS A 363 18.07 29.57 -11.15
CA CYS A 363 16.77 29.07 -11.57
C CYS A 363 15.68 29.74 -10.71
N GLN A 364 14.65 30.28 -11.35
CA GLN A 364 13.56 30.98 -10.65
C GLN A 364 12.31 30.14 -10.53
N VAL A 365 12.11 29.16 -11.44
CA VAL A 365 10.98 28.23 -11.39
C VAL A 365 11.44 26.86 -11.86
N LEU A 366 11.05 25.80 -11.16
CA LEU A 366 11.15 24.42 -11.63
C LEU A 366 9.77 23.95 -12.06
N VAL A 367 9.65 23.52 -13.31
CA VAL A 367 8.45 22.84 -13.81
C VAL A 367 8.69 21.34 -13.71
N ALA A 368 7.83 20.63 -13.01
CA ALA A 368 7.90 19.21 -12.80
C ALA A 368 6.58 18.53 -13.13
N VAL A 369 6.62 17.30 -13.64
CA VAL A 369 5.39 16.49 -13.85
C VAL A 369 4.67 16.31 -12.52
N ASP A 370 5.43 16.10 -11.47
CA ASP A 370 4.95 16.00 -10.09
C ASP A 370 5.76 16.98 -9.22
N PRO A 371 5.15 18.08 -8.74
CA PRO A 371 5.81 19.05 -7.86
C PRO A 371 6.30 18.42 -6.54
N THR A 372 5.74 17.26 -6.14
CA THR A 372 6.13 16.54 -4.93
C THR A 372 7.30 15.60 -5.15
N SER A 373 7.70 15.38 -6.42
CA SER A 373 8.80 14.50 -6.84
C SER A 373 10.06 14.65 -5.97
N GLN A 374 10.68 13.53 -5.63
CA GLN A 374 11.97 13.45 -4.93
C GLN A 374 13.15 13.40 -5.89
N SER A 375 12.96 13.72 -7.16
CA SER A 375 14.03 13.78 -8.15
C SER A 375 15.19 14.69 -7.69
N GLY A 376 16.39 14.43 -8.19
CA GLY A 376 17.57 15.23 -7.84
C GLY A 376 17.37 16.74 -8.12
N LYS A 377 16.63 17.08 -9.20
CA LYS A 377 16.30 18.47 -9.55
C LYS A 377 15.28 19.06 -8.57
N ALA A 378 14.22 18.31 -8.20
CA ALA A 378 13.21 18.80 -7.27
C ALA A 378 13.77 19.00 -5.86
N ARG A 379 14.61 18.07 -5.36
CA ARG A 379 15.30 18.23 -4.07
C ARG A 379 16.20 19.47 -4.06
N LYS A 380 16.91 19.71 -5.17
CA LYS A 380 17.81 20.86 -5.29
C LYS A 380 17.03 22.17 -5.38
N ALA A 381 15.88 22.19 -6.05
CA ALA A 381 15.00 23.36 -6.11
C ALA A 381 14.49 23.72 -4.70
N ARG A 382 13.99 22.73 -3.94
CA ARG A 382 13.57 22.95 -2.54
C ARG A 382 14.71 23.46 -1.66
N GLN A 383 15.91 22.89 -1.79
CA GLN A 383 17.10 23.36 -1.07
C GLN A 383 17.43 24.84 -1.35
N TYR A 384 17.15 25.30 -2.55
CA TYR A 384 17.39 26.68 -2.96
C TYR A 384 16.19 27.61 -2.79
N GLY A 385 15.04 27.11 -2.30
CA GLY A 385 13.80 27.88 -2.17
C GLY A 385 13.18 28.27 -3.52
N ILE A 386 13.43 27.46 -4.58
CA ILE A 386 12.91 27.69 -5.91
C ILE A 386 11.50 27.06 -5.98
N PRO A 387 10.47 27.84 -6.37
CA PRO A 387 9.12 27.31 -6.53
C PRO A 387 9.08 26.20 -7.59
N ILE A 388 8.29 25.15 -7.29
CA ILE A 388 8.07 24.01 -8.18
C ILE A 388 6.60 24.04 -8.58
N ILE A 389 6.34 24.08 -9.88
CA ILE A 389 4.97 24.08 -10.44
C ILE A 389 4.81 22.87 -11.37
N ASP A 390 3.57 22.42 -11.58
CA ASP A 390 3.27 21.41 -12.58
C ASP A 390 3.21 21.96 -14.01
N GLU A 391 3.16 21.04 -14.97
CA GLU A 391 3.12 21.37 -16.39
C GLU A 391 1.87 22.17 -16.78
N GLU A 392 0.71 21.84 -16.22
CA GLU A 392 -0.55 22.52 -16.52
C GLU A 392 -0.52 23.98 -16.01
N SER A 393 -0.06 24.16 -14.79
CA SER A 393 0.13 25.51 -14.22
C SER A 393 1.12 26.34 -15.04
N PHE A 394 2.23 25.69 -15.47
CA PHE A 394 3.21 26.35 -16.34
C PHE A 394 2.60 26.78 -17.67
N LEU A 395 1.87 25.90 -18.37
CA LEU A 395 1.21 26.22 -19.64
C LEU A 395 0.20 27.35 -19.48
N ARG A 396 -0.61 27.32 -18.42
CA ARG A 396 -1.57 28.39 -18.09
C ARG A 396 -0.87 29.75 -17.86
N GLU A 397 0.26 29.73 -17.15
CA GLU A 397 1.04 30.94 -16.88
C GLU A 397 1.67 31.55 -18.14
N ILE A 398 2.01 30.77 -19.15
CA ILE A 398 2.56 31.22 -20.43
C ILE A 398 1.50 31.40 -21.51
N GLY A 399 0.21 31.24 -21.18
CA GLY A 399 -0.93 31.55 -22.09
C GLY A 399 -1.29 30.42 -23.06
N HIS A 400 -1.04 29.16 -22.67
CA HIS A 400 -1.34 27.97 -23.47
C HIS A 400 -2.28 26.99 -22.77
#